data_d83ab89c1b0a1fa17d875f7cc8b6bbb0
#
_entry.id   d83ab89c1b0a1fa17d875f7cc8b6bbb0
#
_cell.length_a   1.000
_cell.length_b   1.000
_cell.length_c   1.000
_cell.angle_alpha   90.00
_cell.angle_beta   90.00
_cell.angle_gamma   90.00
#
_symmetry.space_group_name_H-M   'P 1'
#
loop_
_entity.id
_entity.type
_entity.pdbx_description
1 polymer ?
#
loop_
_entity_poly.entity_id
_entity_poly.type
_entity_poly.pdbx_seq_one_letter_code
_entity_poly.pdbx_strand_id
1 'polypeptide(L)'
;MNAKSILFLSLILITTGIQAQRIKGSDTVLPVAQQTAERFMNRNADSRVTVTGGGTGVGISALMDNTTDIAMASRPIKFSEKMKARAAQKNIEEVIVAYDALAVVVHPTNPVKQLTRQQLEDIFRGKITNWKQVGGEDRKIVVYSRETSSGTYEFFKESVLKNKNYMSSSLSMPATGAIIQSVSQTKGAIGYVGLAYVSPRIKTLSVSYDNKHYAQPNVENATRKIYPIVRPL
;
A
#
# COMPACT_ATOMS: atom_id res chain seq x y z
N MET A 1 -11.95 -67.06 -39.76
CA MET A 1 -12.42 -65.64 -39.65
C MET A 1 -11.75 -65.01 -38.47
N ASN A 2 -10.82 -64.12 -38.72
CA ASN A 2 -9.93 -63.55 -37.67
C ASN A 2 -10.54 -62.32 -37.02
N ALA A 3 -10.88 -62.41 -35.75
CA ALA A 3 -11.28 -61.27 -34.96
C ALA A 3 -10.00 -60.56 -34.44
N LYS A 4 -9.70 -59.40 -35.00
CA LYS A 4 -8.61 -58.54 -34.46
C LYS A 4 -9.15 -57.74 -33.28
N SER A 5 -8.73 -58.12 -32.07
CA SER A 5 -8.96 -57.34 -30.86
C SER A 5 -8.09 -56.08 -30.93
N ILE A 6 -8.73 -54.95 -31.13
CA ILE A 6 -8.10 -53.63 -30.99
C ILE A 6 -8.14 -53.25 -29.51
N LEU A 7 -6.97 -53.37 -28.85
CA LEU A 7 -6.76 -52.91 -27.50
C LEU A 7 -6.58 -51.38 -27.53
N PHE A 8 -7.63 -50.59 -27.18
CA PHE A 8 -7.54 -49.15 -26.99
C PHE A 8 -6.85 -48.88 -25.65
N LEU A 9 -5.54 -48.62 -25.70
CA LEU A 9 -4.81 -48.15 -24.53
C LEU A 9 -5.11 -46.67 -24.30
N SER A 10 -6.08 -46.41 -23.43
CA SER A 10 -6.40 -45.02 -22.99
C SER A 10 -5.23 -44.48 -22.16
N LEU A 11 -4.38 -43.70 -22.79
CA LEU A 11 -3.31 -42.95 -22.12
C LEU A 11 -3.99 -41.82 -21.31
N ILE A 12 -4.30 -42.08 -20.04
CA ILE A 12 -4.76 -41.02 -19.11
C ILE A 12 -3.54 -40.14 -18.84
N LEU A 13 -3.45 -39.01 -19.53
CA LEU A 13 -2.54 -37.93 -19.17
C LEU A 13 -3.02 -37.37 -17.83
N ILE A 14 -2.42 -37.81 -16.74
CA ILE A 14 -2.54 -37.13 -15.46
C ILE A 14 -1.74 -35.81 -15.61
N THR A 15 -2.39 -34.77 -16.08
CA THR A 15 -1.85 -33.41 -15.97
C THR A 15 -1.88 -33.03 -14.49
N THR A 16 -0.78 -33.24 -13.78
CA THR A 16 -0.55 -32.61 -12.50
C THR A 16 -0.53 -31.10 -12.78
N GLY A 17 -1.70 -30.49 -12.66
CA GLY A 17 -1.82 -29.04 -12.83
C GLY A 17 -0.93 -28.36 -11.81
N ILE A 18 0.18 -27.78 -12.29
CA ILE A 18 0.98 -26.87 -11.47
C ILE A 18 0.06 -25.69 -11.14
N GLN A 19 -0.54 -25.73 -9.96
CA GLN A 19 -1.34 -24.61 -9.49
C GLN A 19 -0.42 -23.44 -9.12
N ALA A 20 -0.45 -22.40 -9.93
CA ALA A 20 0.28 -21.18 -9.61
C ALA A 20 -0.38 -20.50 -8.41
N GLN A 21 0.36 -20.25 -7.34
CA GLN A 21 -0.11 -19.41 -6.23
C GLN A 21 -0.28 -17.97 -6.70
N ARG A 22 -1.44 -17.41 -6.41
CA ARG A 22 -1.79 -16.04 -6.83
C ARG A 22 -1.78 -15.12 -5.62
N ILE A 23 -0.97 -14.08 -5.69
CA ILE A 23 -0.84 -13.05 -4.66
C ILE A 23 -1.29 -11.72 -5.24
N LYS A 24 -2.24 -11.02 -4.60
CA LYS A 24 -2.77 -9.76 -5.12
C LYS A 24 -3.03 -8.76 -4.00
N GLY A 25 -2.85 -7.46 -4.29
CA GLY A 25 -3.31 -6.44 -3.35
C GLY A 25 -2.42 -5.22 -3.25
N SER A 26 -1.95 -4.90 -2.05
CA SER A 26 -1.27 -3.65 -1.72
C SER A 26 -0.03 -3.37 -2.56
N ASP A 27 0.00 -2.21 -3.24
CA ASP A 27 1.21 -1.75 -3.94
C ASP A 27 2.35 -1.42 -2.98
N THR A 28 2.07 -1.13 -1.71
CA THR A 28 3.10 -0.92 -0.70
C THR A 28 3.87 -2.22 -0.41
N VAL A 29 3.17 -3.35 -0.38
CA VAL A 29 3.76 -4.67 -0.10
C VAL A 29 4.35 -5.31 -1.37
N LEU A 30 3.92 -4.87 -2.54
CA LEU A 30 4.24 -5.46 -3.84
C LEU A 30 5.74 -5.76 -4.04
N PRO A 31 6.70 -4.83 -3.82
CA PRO A 31 8.12 -5.12 -4.06
C PRO A 31 8.66 -6.22 -3.15
N VAL A 32 8.24 -6.22 -1.88
CA VAL A 32 8.67 -7.26 -0.91
C VAL A 32 8.09 -8.61 -1.31
N ALA A 33 6.82 -8.67 -1.67
CA ALA A 33 6.17 -9.90 -2.11
C ALA A 33 6.75 -10.45 -3.42
N GLN A 34 7.06 -9.58 -4.39
CA GLN A 34 7.72 -9.98 -5.64
C GLN A 34 9.10 -10.58 -5.37
N GLN A 35 9.94 -9.90 -4.59
CA GLN A 35 11.27 -10.41 -4.25
C GLN A 35 11.20 -11.74 -3.47
N THR A 36 10.21 -11.86 -2.57
CA THR A 36 10.01 -13.10 -1.80
C THR A 36 9.55 -14.24 -2.71
N ALA A 37 8.61 -13.96 -3.62
CA ALA A 37 8.13 -14.95 -4.59
C ALA A 37 9.24 -15.42 -5.53
N GLU A 38 10.09 -14.53 -6.02
CA GLU A 38 11.25 -14.86 -6.84
C GLU A 38 12.24 -15.77 -6.08
N ARG A 39 12.56 -15.42 -4.83
CA ARG A 39 13.44 -16.25 -3.98
C ARG A 39 12.83 -17.62 -3.69
N PHE A 40 11.51 -17.67 -3.48
CA PHE A 40 10.80 -18.91 -3.23
C PHE A 40 10.84 -19.82 -4.47
N MET A 41 10.51 -19.29 -5.67
CA MET A 41 10.56 -20.05 -6.92
C MET A 41 11.99 -20.52 -7.27
N ASN A 42 13.00 -19.72 -6.98
CA ASN A 42 14.40 -20.12 -7.19
C ASN A 42 14.85 -21.31 -6.31
N ARG A 43 14.21 -21.49 -5.15
CA ARG A 43 14.47 -22.62 -4.23
C ARG A 43 13.56 -23.82 -4.49
N ASN A 44 12.45 -23.62 -5.18
CA ASN A 44 11.41 -24.62 -5.41
C ASN A 44 11.05 -24.60 -6.90
N ALA A 45 11.80 -25.35 -7.72
CA ALA A 45 11.75 -25.28 -9.18
C ALA A 45 10.35 -25.56 -9.78
N ASP A 46 9.55 -26.38 -9.11
CA ASP A 46 8.18 -26.74 -9.54
C ASP A 46 7.11 -25.74 -9.09
N SER A 47 7.48 -24.75 -8.28
CA SER A 47 6.54 -23.75 -7.79
C SER A 47 6.35 -22.62 -8.81
N ARG A 48 5.11 -22.13 -8.90
CA ARG A 48 4.76 -20.95 -9.71
C ARG A 48 4.01 -19.98 -8.81
N VAL A 49 4.50 -18.73 -8.71
CA VAL A 49 3.89 -17.67 -7.92
C VAL A 49 3.69 -16.44 -8.80
N THR A 50 2.49 -15.90 -8.82
CA THR A 50 2.19 -14.63 -9.49
C THR A 50 1.88 -13.57 -8.45
N VAL A 51 2.46 -12.37 -8.58
CA VAL A 51 2.26 -11.26 -7.65
C VAL A 51 1.79 -10.04 -8.41
N THR A 52 0.62 -9.51 -8.04
CA THR A 52 0.02 -8.34 -8.69
C THR A 52 -0.43 -7.30 -7.68
N GLY A 53 -0.26 -6.01 -8.02
CA GLY A 53 -0.74 -4.87 -7.22
C GLY A 53 -2.23 -4.58 -7.38
N GLY A 54 -2.62 -3.32 -7.16
CA GLY A 54 -3.97 -2.79 -7.36
C GLY A 54 -4.66 -2.32 -6.06
N GLY A 55 -3.94 -2.34 -4.94
CA GLY A 55 -4.43 -1.87 -3.65
C GLY A 55 -5.00 -2.97 -2.76
N THR A 56 -5.00 -2.71 -1.45
CA THR A 56 -5.48 -3.64 -0.41
C THR A 56 -6.93 -4.08 -0.62
N GLY A 57 -7.82 -3.14 -0.96
CA GLY A 57 -9.23 -3.45 -1.19
C GLY A 57 -9.46 -4.41 -2.36
N VAL A 58 -8.68 -4.24 -3.44
CA VAL A 58 -8.71 -5.14 -4.60
C VAL A 58 -8.22 -6.53 -4.23
N GLY A 59 -7.13 -6.62 -3.44
CA GLY A 59 -6.61 -7.90 -2.95
C GLY A 59 -7.61 -8.65 -2.07
N ILE A 60 -8.24 -7.96 -1.12
CA ILE A 60 -9.25 -8.55 -0.24
C ILE A 60 -10.49 -9.00 -1.03
N SER A 61 -10.97 -8.20 -1.99
CA SER A 61 -12.06 -8.61 -2.86
C SER A 61 -11.70 -9.86 -3.68
N ALA A 62 -10.51 -9.88 -4.28
CA ALA A 62 -10.02 -11.03 -5.04
C ALA A 62 -9.92 -12.31 -4.18
N LEU A 63 -9.54 -12.18 -2.89
CA LEU A 63 -9.52 -13.29 -1.94
C LEU A 63 -10.95 -13.79 -1.65
N MET A 64 -11.91 -12.88 -1.50
CA MET A 64 -13.32 -13.25 -1.33
C MET A 64 -13.88 -13.97 -2.56
N ASP A 65 -13.48 -13.58 -3.74
CA ASP A 65 -13.95 -14.13 -5.03
C ASP A 65 -13.17 -15.38 -5.47
N ASN A 66 -12.23 -15.89 -4.67
CA ASN A 66 -11.32 -17.02 -4.99
C ASN A 66 -10.46 -16.77 -6.26
N THR A 67 -10.22 -15.51 -6.63
CA THR A 67 -9.36 -15.13 -7.75
C THR A 67 -7.91 -14.85 -7.33
N THR A 68 -7.62 -14.88 -6.03
CA THR A 68 -6.28 -14.92 -5.44
C THR A 68 -6.26 -15.83 -4.22
N ASP A 69 -5.09 -16.34 -3.87
CA ASP A 69 -4.88 -17.24 -2.74
C ASP A 69 -4.34 -16.49 -1.51
N ILE A 70 -3.62 -15.38 -1.75
CA ILE A 70 -3.10 -14.50 -0.70
C ILE A 70 -3.43 -13.04 -1.06
N ALA A 71 -3.98 -12.30 -0.10
CA ALA A 71 -4.21 -10.87 -0.23
C ALA A 71 -3.11 -10.07 0.48
N MET A 72 -2.35 -9.24 -0.26
CA MET A 72 -1.43 -8.27 0.33
C MET A 72 -2.22 -7.09 0.89
N ALA A 73 -1.96 -6.72 2.13
CA ALA A 73 -2.62 -5.61 2.78
C ALA A 73 -1.62 -4.63 3.42
N SER A 74 -1.96 -3.35 3.43
CA SER A 74 -1.22 -2.28 4.11
C SER A 74 -2.11 -1.51 5.10
N ARG A 75 -3.11 -2.19 5.59
CA ARG A 75 -3.97 -1.89 6.71
C ARG A 75 -4.58 -3.20 7.24
N PRO A 76 -5.05 -3.25 8.49
CA PRO A 76 -5.83 -4.37 8.98
C PRO A 76 -7.09 -4.62 8.14
N ILE A 77 -7.57 -5.87 8.13
CA ILE A 77 -8.86 -6.21 7.52
C ILE A 77 -9.99 -5.53 8.31
N LYS A 78 -10.92 -4.89 7.62
CA LYS A 78 -12.06 -4.21 8.24
C LYS A 78 -13.04 -5.18 8.85
N PHE A 79 -13.77 -4.73 9.88
CA PHE A 79 -14.84 -5.54 10.47
C PHE A 79 -15.88 -6.00 9.44
N SER A 80 -16.31 -5.11 8.54
CA SER A 80 -17.23 -5.44 7.45
C SER A 80 -16.69 -6.50 6.48
N GLU A 81 -15.37 -6.48 6.21
CA GLU A 81 -14.69 -7.49 5.38
C GLU A 81 -14.62 -8.84 6.11
N LYS A 82 -14.33 -8.85 7.43
CA LYS A 82 -14.38 -10.06 8.27
C LYS A 82 -15.78 -10.67 8.30
N MET A 83 -16.81 -9.84 8.42
CA MET A 83 -18.20 -10.32 8.41
C MET A 83 -18.60 -10.92 7.05
N LYS A 84 -18.20 -10.31 5.95
CA LYS A 84 -18.41 -10.87 4.60
C LYS A 84 -17.70 -12.21 4.41
N ALA A 85 -16.47 -12.34 4.90
CA ALA A 85 -15.72 -13.59 4.86
C ALA A 85 -16.48 -14.71 5.63
N ARG A 86 -16.93 -14.41 6.85
CA ARG A 86 -17.71 -15.35 7.66
C ARG A 86 -19.03 -15.77 6.97
N ALA A 87 -19.75 -14.81 6.40
CA ALA A 87 -20.99 -15.10 5.67
C ALA A 87 -20.73 -16.00 4.43
N ALA A 88 -19.57 -15.87 3.81
CA ALA A 88 -19.10 -16.73 2.71
C ALA A 88 -18.43 -18.03 3.19
N GLN A 89 -18.49 -18.35 4.49
CA GLN A 89 -17.85 -19.51 5.12
C GLN A 89 -16.33 -19.60 4.85
N LYS A 90 -15.67 -18.45 4.72
CA LYS A 90 -14.22 -18.37 4.52
C LYS A 90 -13.52 -18.11 5.83
N ASN A 91 -12.54 -18.95 6.14
CA ASN A 91 -11.60 -18.72 7.23
C ASN A 91 -10.41 -17.92 6.68
N ILE A 92 -10.31 -16.65 7.05
CA ILE A 92 -9.18 -15.78 6.65
C ILE A 92 -8.25 -15.65 7.86
N GLU A 93 -7.01 -16.01 7.66
CA GLU A 93 -5.92 -15.76 8.58
C GLU A 93 -5.21 -14.44 8.22
N GLU A 94 -4.92 -13.63 9.24
CA GLU A 94 -4.24 -12.34 9.09
C GLU A 94 -2.83 -12.48 9.68
N VAL A 95 -1.80 -12.42 8.81
CA VAL A 95 -0.40 -12.58 9.19
C VAL A 95 0.32 -11.25 8.99
N ILE A 96 0.92 -10.69 10.05
CA ILE A 96 1.74 -9.49 9.96
C ILE A 96 3.14 -9.89 9.52
N VAL A 97 3.57 -9.43 8.34
CA VAL A 97 4.88 -9.74 7.76
C VAL A 97 5.92 -8.65 8.00
N ALA A 98 5.48 -7.41 8.27
CA ALA A 98 6.36 -6.27 8.53
C ALA A 98 5.60 -5.12 9.18
N TYR A 99 6.35 -4.12 9.66
CA TYR A 99 5.83 -2.80 10.01
C TYR A 99 6.41 -1.75 9.07
N ASP A 100 5.58 -0.82 8.63
CA ASP A 100 5.94 0.26 7.72
C ASP A 100 5.63 1.63 8.35
N ALA A 101 6.53 2.59 8.17
CA ALA A 101 6.27 3.99 8.48
C ALA A 101 5.76 4.70 7.23
N LEU A 102 4.64 5.40 7.36
CA LEU A 102 4.09 6.17 6.26
C LEU A 102 4.67 7.58 6.26
N ALA A 103 5.65 7.82 5.39
CA ALA A 103 6.35 9.09 5.26
C ALA A 103 5.48 10.13 4.52
N VAL A 104 5.33 11.32 5.11
CA VAL A 104 4.81 12.50 4.42
C VAL A 104 5.93 13.07 3.56
N VAL A 105 5.63 13.32 2.29
CA VAL A 105 6.62 13.70 1.28
C VAL A 105 6.24 14.96 0.52
N VAL A 106 7.24 15.76 0.19
CA VAL A 106 7.13 17.00 -0.56
C VAL A 106 8.21 17.08 -1.65
N HIS A 107 8.10 18.06 -2.55
CA HIS A 107 9.15 18.35 -3.52
C HIS A 107 10.49 18.66 -2.81
N PRO A 108 11.64 18.22 -3.33
CA PRO A 108 12.96 18.40 -2.68
C PRO A 108 13.30 19.85 -2.31
N THR A 109 12.87 20.82 -3.10
CA THR A 109 13.12 22.26 -2.85
C THR A 109 12.16 22.91 -1.87
N ASN A 110 11.14 22.20 -1.36
CA ASN A 110 10.22 22.78 -0.39
C ASN A 110 10.96 23.10 0.92
N PRO A 111 10.94 24.36 1.45
CA PRO A 111 11.70 24.73 2.63
C PRO A 111 11.11 24.17 3.95
N VAL A 112 9.83 23.78 3.96
CA VAL A 112 9.18 23.22 5.15
C VAL A 112 9.86 21.92 5.57
N LYS A 113 10.17 21.79 6.87
CA LYS A 113 10.89 20.63 7.40
C LYS A 113 10.00 19.70 8.23
N GLN A 114 8.92 20.24 8.77
CA GLN A 114 8.09 19.52 9.73
C GLN A 114 6.64 20.04 9.73
N LEU A 115 5.70 19.18 10.07
CA LEU A 115 4.27 19.51 10.23
C LEU A 115 3.70 18.77 11.44
N THR A 116 2.72 19.40 12.09
CA THR A 116 1.92 18.70 13.10
C THR A 116 0.84 17.84 12.41
N ARG A 117 0.29 16.87 13.14
CA ARG A 117 -0.86 16.09 12.65
C ARG A 117 -2.02 17.01 12.25
N GLN A 118 -2.29 18.05 13.04
CA GLN A 118 -3.38 19.00 12.75
C GLN A 118 -3.14 19.78 11.45
N GLN A 119 -1.90 20.25 11.22
CA GLN A 119 -1.53 20.88 9.95
C GLN A 119 -1.68 19.93 8.76
N LEU A 120 -1.27 18.67 8.91
CA LEU A 120 -1.49 17.65 7.90
C LEU A 120 -2.98 17.44 7.61
N GLU A 121 -3.81 17.28 8.66
CA GLU A 121 -5.26 17.19 8.50
C GLU A 121 -5.81 18.39 7.74
N ASP A 122 -5.44 19.61 8.12
CA ASP A 122 -5.97 20.84 7.53
C ASP A 122 -5.49 21.03 6.08
N ILE A 123 -4.26 20.62 5.73
CA ILE A 123 -3.75 20.60 4.35
C ILE A 123 -4.56 19.61 3.50
N PHE A 124 -4.63 18.35 3.92
CA PHE A 124 -5.30 17.31 3.13
C PHE A 124 -6.82 17.47 3.05
N ARG A 125 -7.40 18.29 3.92
CA ARG A 125 -8.83 18.70 3.88
C ARG A 125 -9.07 20.02 3.17
N GLY A 126 -8.02 20.73 2.74
CA GLY A 126 -8.12 22.00 2.02
C GLY A 126 -8.41 23.22 2.87
N LYS A 127 -8.16 23.18 4.18
CA LYS A 127 -8.23 24.36 5.06
C LYS A 127 -6.95 25.19 4.98
N ILE A 128 -5.80 24.51 4.84
CA ILE A 128 -4.51 25.12 4.54
C ILE A 128 -4.22 24.82 3.07
N THR A 129 -4.16 25.86 2.24
CA THR A 129 -4.04 25.74 0.79
C THR A 129 -2.77 26.37 0.22
N ASN A 130 -1.99 27.04 1.07
CA ASN A 130 -0.77 27.72 0.69
C ASN A 130 0.35 27.38 1.69
N TRP A 131 1.54 27.06 1.19
CA TRP A 131 2.70 26.71 2.01
C TRP A 131 3.12 27.83 2.98
N LYS A 132 2.87 29.10 2.65
CA LYS A 132 3.12 30.26 3.52
C LYS A 132 2.42 30.13 4.87
N GLN A 133 1.26 29.49 4.91
CA GLN A 133 0.48 29.30 6.15
C GLN A 133 1.15 28.35 7.16
N VAL A 134 2.17 27.60 6.71
CA VAL A 134 2.95 26.67 7.52
C VAL A 134 4.45 26.93 7.45
N GLY A 135 4.83 28.19 7.16
CA GLY A 135 6.24 28.63 7.16
C GLY A 135 7.02 28.32 5.89
N GLY A 136 6.34 27.98 4.81
CA GLY A 136 6.93 27.78 3.48
C GLY A 136 6.87 29.02 2.58
N GLU A 137 7.16 28.81 1.29
CA GLU A 137 7.03 29.84 0.26
C GLU A 137 5.56 30.22 0.02
N ASP A 138 5.32 31.40 -0.57
CA ASP A 138 4.01 31.79 -1.08
C ASP A 138 3.68 30.97 -2.34
N ARG A 139 3.20 29.75 -2.13
CA ARG A 139 2.92 28.76 -3.16
C ARG A 139 1.72 27.91 -2.80
N LYS A 140 0.80 27.75 -3.76
CA LYS A 140 -0.36 26.86 -3.61
C LYS A 140 0.09 25.43 -3.33
N ILE A 141 -0.57 24.79 -2.36
CA ILE A 141 -0.37 23.37 -2.06
C ILE A 141 -1.16 22.51 -3.07
N VAL A 142 -0.49 21.52 -3.63
CA VAL A 142 -1.08 20.49 -4.50
C VAL A 142 -1.08 19.17 -3.76
N VAL A 143 -2.26 18.69 -3.39
CA VAL A 143 -2.43 17.47 -2.59
C VAL A 143 -2.55 16.27 -3.50
N TYR A 144 -1.64 15.31 -3.33
CA TYR A 144 -1.69 14.00 -3.96
C TYR A 144 -2.10 12.93 -2.94
N SER A 145 -3.13 12.17 -3.24
CA SER A 145 -3.58 11.02 -2.45
C SER A 145 -3.51 9.74 -3.28
N ARG A 146 -3.74 8.61 -2.64
CA ARG A 146 -3.95 7.34 -3.33
C ARG A 146 -5.43 7.15 -3.63
N GLU A 147 -5.73 6.22 -4.52
CA GLU A 147 -7.11 5.76 -4.77
C GLU A 147 -7.74 5.12 -3.53
N THR A 148 -9.07 5.10 -3.48
CA THR A 148 -9.85 4.58 -2.33
C THR A 148 -9.66 3.08 -2.11
N SER A 149 -9.25 2.31 -3.13
CA SER A 149 -8.87 0.90 -3.02
C SER A 149 -7.55 0.67 -2.27
N SER A 150 -6.74 1.73 -2.13
CA SER A 150 -5.43 1.68 -1.46
C SER A 150 -5.58 1.59 0.06
N GLY A 151 -4.99 0.56 0.68
CA GLY A 151 -4.87 0.50 2.14
C GLY A 151 -4.09 1.68 2.73
N THR A 152 -3.16 2.26 1.97
CA THR A 152 -2.40 3.45 2.37
C THR A 152 -3.29 4.69 2.43
N TYR A 153 -4.23 4.85 1.48
CA TYR A 153 -5.25 5.90 1.51
C TYR A 153 -6.11 5.80 2.77
N GLU A 154 -6.61 4.60 3.05
CA GLU A 154 -7.49 4.37 4.19
C GLU A 154 -6.76 4.55 5.52
N PHE A 155 -5.55 4.00 5.65
CA PHE A 155 -4.75 4.17 6.85
C PHE A 155 -4.40 5.64 7.12
N PHE A 156 -4.03 6.42 6.10
CA PHE A 156 -3.78 7.85 6.26
C PHE A 156 -5.06 8.61 6.64
N LYS A 157 -6.19 8.25 6.04
CA LYS A 157 -7.50 8.82 6.40
C LYS A 157 -7.84 8.57 7.87
N GLU A 158 -7.62 7.38 8.36
CA GLU A 158 -7.90 7.01 9.75
C GLU A 158 -6.91 7.68 10.71
N SER A 159 -5.61 7.48 10.51
CA SER A 159 -4.57 7.88 11.46
C SER A 159 -4.30 9.39 11.48
N VAL A 160 -4.34 10.05 10.31
CA VAL A 160 -4.00 11.47 10.17
C VAL A 160 -5.25 12.34 10.10
N LEU A 161 -6.24 11.98 9.26
CA LEU A 161 -7.45 12.77 9.04
C LEU A 161 -8.58 12.45 10.02
N LYS A 162 -8.39 11.48 10.94
CA LYS A 162 -9.44 11.06 11.90
C LYS A 162 -10.76 10.71 11.20
N ASN A 163 -10.68 9.90 10.14
CA ASN A 163 -11.79 9.48 9.28
C ASN A 163 -12.53 10.61 8.53
N LYS A 164 -12.03 11.85 8.56
CA LYS A 164 -12.60 12.93 7.77
C LYS A 164 -12.19 12.80 6.30
N ASN A 165 -12.99 13.37 5.40
CA ASN A 165 -12.74 13.26 3.97
C ASN A 165 -11.59 14.17 3.53
N TYR A 166 -10.84 13.70 2.53
CA TYR A 166 -9.91 14.52 1.76
C TYR A 166 -10.65 15.65 1.06
N MET A 167 -9.94 16.73 0.72
CA MET A 167 -10.47 17.78 -0.13
C MET A 167 -10.84 17.20 -1.52
N SER A 168 -11.91 17.70 -2.11
CA SER A 168 -12.40 17.20 -3.41
C SER A 168 -11.43 17.43 -4.58
N SER A 169 -10.56 18.44 -4.45
CA SER A 169 -9.51 18.74 -5.45
C SER A 169 -8.20 17.99 -5.22
N SER A 170 -8.15 17.01 -4.32
CA SER A 170 -6.98 16.14 -4.21
C SER A 170 -6.83 15.28 -5.45
N LEU A 171 -5.58 15.15 -5.93
CA LEU A 171 -5.25 14.36 -7.11
C LEU A 171 -5.01 12.91 -6.69
N SER A 172 -5.85 12.02 -7.19
CA SER A 172 -5.80 10.59 -6.87
C SER A 172 -4.81 9.86 -7.76
N MET A 173 -3.88 9.10 -7.15
CA MET A 173 -2.82 8.37 -7.84
C MET A 173 -3.02 6.85 -7.71
N PRO A 174 -2.90 6.09 -8.81
CA PRO A 174 -3.18 4.64 -8.79
C PRO A 174 -2.12 3.83 -8.03
N ALA A 175 -0.86 4.30 -8.00
CA ALA A 175 0.25 3.55 -7.41
C ALA A 175 1.20 4.46 -6.61
N THR A 176 2.01 3.85 -5.72
CA THR A 176 3.01 4.58 -4.92
C THR A 176 4.05 5.29 -5.80
N GLY A 177 4.48 4.65 -6.88
CA GLY A 177 5.41 5.26 -7.85
C GLY A 177 4.86 6.53 -8.50
N ALA A 178 3.56 6.58 -8.76
CA ALA A 178 2.90 7.77 -9.32
C ALA A 178 2.91 8.95 -8.33
N ILE A 179 2.75 8.70 -7.01
CA ILE A 179 2.93 9.73 -5.97
C ILE A 179 4.35 10.31 -6.05
N ILE A 180 5.38 9.45 -6.07
CA ILE A 180 6.78 9.88 -6.11
C ILE A 180 7.06 10.74 -7.34
N GLN A 181 6.62 10.29 -8.51
CA GLN A 181 6.78 11.01 -9.76
C GLN A 181 6.11 12.39 -9.69
N SER A 182 4.85 12.45 -9.29
CA SER A 182 4.08 13.71 -9.21
C SER A 182 4.68 14.68 -8.20
N VAL A 183 5.06 14.19 -7.01
CA VAL A 183 5.68 15.02 -5.97
C VAL A 183 7.04 15.54 -6.41
N SER A 184 7.86 14.73 -7.09
CA SER A 184 9.19 15.14 -7.58
C SER A 184 9.14 16.18 -8.70
N GLN A 185 8.04 16.32 -9.40
CA GLN A 185 7.87 17.23 -10.53
C GLN A 185 7.09 18.51 -10.17
N THR A 186 6.40 18.54 -9.04
CA THR A 186 5.49 19.62 -8.66
C THR A 186 5.99 20.32 -7.40
N LYS A 187 6.56 21.53 -7.53
CA LYS A 187 7.15 22.29 -6.40
C LYS A 187 6.20 22.55 -5.22
N GLY A 188 4.90 22.66 -5.47
CA GLY A 188 3.88 22.83 -4.43
C GLY A 188 3.31 21.53 -3.86
N ALA A 189 3.80 20.38 -4.29
CA ALA A 189 3.23 19.08 -3.96
C ALA A 189 3.41 18.67 -2.50
N ILE A 190 2.40 17.94 -2.00
CA ILE A 190 2.45 17.11 -0.80
C ILE A 190 1.78 15.77 -1.09
N GLY A 191 2.34 14.69 -0.56
CA GLY A 191 1.80 13.34 -0.64
C GLY A 191 2.29 12.47 0.51
N TYR A 192 2.06 11.17 0.43
CA TYR A 192 2.55 10.19 1.40
C TYR A 192 2.88 8.86 0.73
N VAL A 193 3.93 8.21 1.22
CA VAL A 193 4.41 6.91 0.70
C VAL A 193 4.95 6.05 1.85
N GLY A 194 4.97 4.73 1.68
CA GLY A 194 5.68 3.86 2.60
C GLY A 194 7.18 4.17 2.64
N LEU A 195 7.81 4.00 3.80
CA LEU A 195 9.21 4.38 4.02
C LEU A 195 10.18 3.71 3.04
N ALA A 196 9.90 2.46 2.65
CA ALA A 196 10.70 1.72 1.68
C ALA A 196 10.76 2.37 0.28
N TYR A 197 9.85 3.29 -0.02
CA TYR A 197 9.79 4.01 -1.30
C TYR A 197 10.46 5.39 -1.26
N VAL A 198 10.95 5.83 -0.10
CA VAL A 198 11.64 7.11 0.01
C VAL A 198 12.96 7.06 -0.77
N SER A 199 13.18 8.07 -1.59
CA SER A 199 14.36 8.20 -2.44
C SER A 199 14.81 9.66 -2.52
N PRO A 200 16.01 9.98 -3.04
CA PRO A 200 16.48 11.36 -3.21
C PRO A 200 15.60 12.25 -4.09
N ARG A 201 14.64 11.66 -4.82
CA ARG A 201 13.71 12.40 -5.69
C ARG A 201 12.63 13.17 -4.91
N ILE A 202 12.43 12.86 -3.63
CA ILE A 202 11.42 13.46 -2.76
C ILE A 202 12.03 13.77 -1.39
N LYS A 203 11.48 14.76 -0.72
CA LYS A 203 11.87 15.14 0.64
C LYS A 203 10.82 14.68 1.63
N THR A 204 11.23 14.05 2.73
CA THR A 204 10.36 13.68 3.85
C THR A 204 10.21 14.82 4.85
N LEU A 205 9.07 14.89 5.52
CA LEU A 205 8.81 15.81 6.62
C LEU A 205 8.80 15.07 7.95
N SER A 206 9.33 15.73 8.99
CA SER A 206 9.11 15.31 10.37
C SER A 206 7.65 15.54 10.77
N VAL A 207 7.08 14.63 11.56
CA VAL A 207 5.69 14.74 12.01
C VAL A 207 5.61 14.71 13.52
N SER A 208 4.72 15.55 14.07
CA SER A 208 4.38 15.58 15.49
C SER A 208 2.89 15.36 15.70
N TYR A 209 2.53 14.54 16.69
CA TYR A 209 1.14 14.33 17.14
C TYR A 209 0.82 15.07 18.44
N ASP A 210 1.83 15.51 19.17
CA ASP A 210 1.71 16.24 20.44
C ASP A 210 2.05 17.75 20.31
N ASN A 211 2.41 18.20 19.09
CA ASN A 211 2.86 19.55 18.76
C ASN A 211 4.20 19.97 19.42
N LYS A 212 4.92 19.05 20.00
CA LYS A 212 6.20 19.29 20.69
C LYS A 212 7.33 18.46 20.12
N HIS A 213 7.13 17.16 19.97
CA HIS A 213 8.14 16.22 19.53
C HIS A 213 7.93 15.87 18.06
N TYR A 214 8.86 16.29 17.21
CA TYR A 214 8.85 16.04 15.78
C TYR A 214 9.80 14.90 15.45
N ALA A 215 9.28 13.83 14.86
CA ALA A 215 10.05 12.67 14.48
C ALA A 215 10.18 12.55 12.96
N GLN A 216 11.38 12.18 12.49
CA GLN A 216 11.66 11.83 11.10
C GLN A 216 11.12 10.43 10.77
N PRO A 217 10.57 10.21 9.56
CA PRO A 217 10.23 8.88 9.10
C PRO A 217 11.52 8.13 8.70
N ASN A 218 12.07 7.37 9.63
CA ASN A 218 13.20 6.48 9.41
C ASN A 218 12.99 5.15 10.16
N VAL A 219 13.82 4.15 9.85
CA VAL A 219 13.67 2.79 10.42
C VAL A 219 13.80 2.82 11.95
N GLU A 220 14.76 3.56 12.50
CA GLU A 220 14.97 3.65 13.94
C GLU A 220 13.73 4.20 14.66
N ASN A 221 13.24 5.38 14.22
CA ASN A 221 12.07 6.03 14.81
C ASN A 221 10.78 5.20 14.64
N ALA A 222 10.66 4.47 13.53
CA ALA A 222 9.54 3.56 13.30
C ALA A 222 9.58 2.37 14.27
N THR A 223 10.74 1.72 14.39
CA THR A 223 10.94 0.56 15.28
C THR A 223 10.73 0.93 16.76
N ARG A 224 11.22 2.09 17.17
CA ARG A 224 11.05 2.62 18.52
C ARG A 224 9.68 3.25 18.78
N LYS A 225 8.79 3.26 17.79
CA LYS A 225 7.45 3.90 17.85
C LYS A 225 7.51 5.39 18.22
N ILE A 226 8.60 6.07 17.86
CA ILE A 226 8.76 7.52 18.02
C ILE A 226 8.07 8.25 16.86
N TYR A 227 8.20 7.71 15.63
CA TYR A 227 7.46 8.23 14.48
C TYR A 227 5.99 7.79 14.58
N PRO A 228 5.01 8.74 14.49
CA PRO A 228 3.63 8.44 14.89
C PRO A 228 2.80 7.71 13.82
N ILE A 229 3.24 7.66 12.55
CA ILE A 229 2.47 7.07 11.46
C ILE A 229 3.08 5.72 11.06
N VAL A 230 2.87 4.71 11.91
CA VAL A 230 3.38 3.34 11.71
C VAL A 230 2.21 2.37 11.62
N ARG A 231 2.30 1.37 10.74
CA ARG A 231 1.26 0.39 10.47
C ARG A 231 1.82 -1.02 10.27
N PRO A 232 1.03 -2.08 10.51
CA PRO A 232 1.34 -3.42 10.06
C PRO A 232 1.15 -3.56 8.53
N LEU A 233 1.93 -4.46 7.94
CA LEU A 233 1.80 -4.95 6.57
C LEU A 233 1.56 -6.45 6.58
#